data_886535331d803e2ac45f83e73249f036
#
_entry.id   886535331d803e2ac45f83e73249f036
#
_cell.length_a   1.000
_cell.length_b   1.000
_cell.length_c   1.000
_cell.angle_alpha   90.00
_cell.angle_beta   90.00
_cell.angle_gamma   90.00
#
_symmetry.space_group_name_H-M   'P 1'
#
loop_
_entity.id
_entity.type
_entity.pdbx_description
1 polymer ?
#
loop_
_entity_poly.entity_id
_entity_poly.type
_entity_poly.pdbx_seq_one_letter_code
_entity_poly.pdbx_strand_id
1 'polypeptide(L)'
;MKKCTLALGCFWKPEENFKNKPGIIETEVGYAGGLSDKVTYEEVCKGDTGHAEVVRLTFDEKLISFKKILDLFFKMHDPTQKDMQYPDVGTQYRSEIFYEDDIQKAEAKEILEIFNKELNGKVQTNISRLKNYCKAEEYHQKYIEKNR
;
A
#
# COMPACT_ATOMS: atom_id res chain seq x y z
N MET A 1 7.56 -8.92 15.66
CA MET A 1 6.76 -8.71 14.44
C MET A 1 6.59 -7.24 14.14
N LYS A 2 6.73 -6.87 12.89
CA LYS A 2 6.57 -5.49 12.44
C LYS A 2 5.37 -5.37 11.51
N LYS A 3 4.87 -4.15 11.36
CA LYS A 3 3.77 -3.86 10.42
C LYS A 3 4.16 -2.75 9.47
N CYS A 4 3.65 -2.81 8.25
CA CYS A 4 3.79 -1.72 7.28
C CYS A 4 2.50 -1.59 6.47
N THR A 5 2.28 -0.40 5.92
CA THR A 5 1.04 -0.06 5.21
C THR A 5 1.39 0.58 3.87
N LEU A 6 0.90 -0.01 2.79
CA LEU A 6 1.28 0.35 1.42
C LEU A 6 0.05 0.53 0.53
N ALA A 7 0.07 1.56 -0.30
CA ALA A 7 -0.98 1.83 -1.29
C ALA A 7 -0.40 1.64 -2.70
N LEU A 8 -0.99 0.77 -3.49
CA LEU A 8 -0.52 0.47 -4.84
C LEU A 8 -1.69 0.08 -5.78
N GLY A 9 -2.77 0.86 -5.72
CA GLY A 9 -3.96 0.64 -6.53
C GLY A 9 -5.01 -0.17 -5.80
N CYS A 10 -5.90 -0.83 -6.54
CA CYS A 10 -6.90 -1.70 -5.94
C CYS A 10 -6.23 -2.76 -5.06
N PHE A 11 -6.69 -2.87 -3.82
CA PHE A 11 -5.98 -3.68 -2.80
C PHE A 11 -6.16 -5.20 -2.91
N TRP A 12 -7.02 -5.68 -3.80
CA TRP A 12 -7.25 -7.13 -3.93
C TRP A 12 -6.01 -7.87 -4.42
N LYS A 13 -5.40 -7.40 -5.50
CA LYS A 13 -4.24 -8.06 -6.13
C LYS A 13 -2.97 -7.95 -5.27
N PRO A 14 -2.65 -6.78 -4.72
CA PRO A 14 -1.52 -6.65 -3.80
C PRO A 14 -1.61 -7.59 -2.61
N GLU A 15 -2.77 -7.72 -1.98
CA GLU A 15 -2.92 -8.67 -0.87
C GLU A 15 -2.62 -10.09 -1.32
N GLU A 16 -3.16 -10.52 -2.45
CA GLU A 16 -2.91 -11.85 -3.00
C GLU A 16 -1.42 -12.08 -3.27
N ASN A 17 -0.76 -11.07 -3.82
CA ASN A 17 0.66 -11.16 -4.14
C ASN A 17 1.55 -11.22 -2.90
N PHE A 18 1.24 -10.46 -1.86
CA PHE A 18 2.06 -10.42 -0.65
C PHE A 18 1.82 -11.61 0.28
N LYS A 19 0.59 -12.09 0.41
CA LYS A 19 0.26 -13.09 1.43
C LYS A 19 1.07 -14.38 1.34
N ASN A 20 1.58 -14.71 0.17
CA ASN A 20 2.35 -15.94 -0.06
C ASN A 20 3.87 -15.73 0.00
N LYS A 21 4.34 -14.50 0.27
CA LYS A 21 5.77 -14.24 0.34
C LYS A 21 6.34 -14.73 1.67
N PRO A 22 7.50 -15.43 1.64
CA PRO A 22 8.14 -15.86 2.89
C PRO A 22 8.41 -14.68 3.81
N GLY A 23 8.03 -14.82 5.07
CA GLY A 23 8.20 -13.75 6.07
C GLY A 23 6.98 -12.87 6.25
N ILE A 24 6.01 -12.91 5.35
CA ILE A 24 4.73 -12.21 5.53
C ILE A 24 3.82 -13.13 6.37
N ILE A 25 3.49 -12.68 7.57
CA ILE A 25 2.73 -13.46 8.54
C ILE A 25 1.23 -13.26 8.36
N GLU A 26 0.81 -12.01 8.17
CA GLU A 26 -0.58 -11.65 7.96
C GLU A 26 -0.72 -10.50 6.98
N THR A 27 -1.84 -10.47 6.28
CA THR A 27 -2.24 -9.36 5.41
C THR A 27 -3.63 -8.89 5.81
N GLU A 28 -3.86 -7.58 5.67
CA GLU A 28 -5.15 -6.97 5.91
C GLU A 28 -5.31 -5.84 4.91
N VAL A 29 -6.47 -5.71 4.28
CA VAL A 29 -6.73 -4.57 3.41
C VAL A 29 -7.55 -3.53 4.15
N GLY A 30 -7.36 -2.26 3.78
CA GLY A 30 -8.01 -1.15 4.46
C GLY A 30 -7.89 0.15 3.69
N TYR A 31 -8.20 1.23 4.40
CA TYR A 31 -8.16 2.59 3.86
C TYR A 31 -7.32 3.45 4.80
N ALA A 32 -6.51 4.34 4.25
CA ALA A 32 -5.65 5.18 5.09
C ALA A 32 -5.34 6.53 4.42
N GLY A 33 -4.93 7.48 5.25
CA GLY A 33 -4.39 8.76 4.78
C GLY A 33 -5.41 9.87 4.60
N GLY A 34 -6.69 9.60 4.77
CA GLY A 34 -7.74 10.60 4.58
C GLY A 34 -8.11 11.36 5.83
N LEU A 35 -9.29 11.96 5.82
CA LEU A 35 -9.74 12.93 6.82
C LEU A 35 -10.43 12.32 8.03
N SER A 36 -10.84 11.05 7.98
CA SER A 36 -11.58 10.39 9.04
C SER A 36 -11.00 9.03 9.36
N ASP A 37 -11.12 8.58 10.60
CA ASP A 37 -10.69 7.24 11.00
C ASP A 37 -11.72 6.15 10.70
N LYS A 38 -12.88 6.53 10.17
CA LYS A 38 -13.94 5.58 9.78
C LYS A 38 -14.49 5.95 8.42
N VAL A 39 -14.36 5.05 7.46
CA VAL A 39 -14.90 5.20 6.12
C VAL A 39 -15.41 3.86 5.61
N THR A 40 -16.29 3.90 4.63
CA THR A 40 -16.77 2.71 3.93
C THR A 40 -16.17 2.67 2.52
N TYR A 41 -16.22 1.49 1.89
CA TYR A 41 -15.78 1.33 0.52
C TYR A 41 -16.51 2.31 -0.43
N GLU A 42 -17.83 2.46 -0.23
CA GLU A 42 -18.62 3.38 -1.05
C GLU A 42 -18.14 4.83 -0.94
N GLU A 43 -17.84 5.26 0.31
CA GLU A 43 -17.33 6.61 0.54
C GLU A 43 -15.95 6.82 -0.11
N VAL A 44 -15.06 5.84 0.02
CA VAL A 44 -13.72 5.92 -0.58
C VAL A 44 -13.82 5.96 -2.10
N CYS A 45 -14.71 5.17 -2.69
CA CYS A 45 -14.89 5.12 -4.15
C CYS A 45 -15.40 6.43 -4.74
N LYS A 46 -16.05 7.28 -3.94
CA LYS A 46 -16.45 8.63 -4.39
C LYS A 46 -15.25 9.55 -4.59
N GLY A 47 -14.11 9.21 -3.99
CA GLY A 47 -12.85 9.94 -4.20
C GLY A 47 -12.71 11.24 -3.40
N ASP A 48 -13.59 11.51 -2.43
CA ASP A 48 -13.58 12.75 -1.65
C ASP A 48 -13.18 12.59 -0.19
N THR A 49 -12.87 11.36 0.28
CA THR A 49 -12.43 11.14 1.66
C THR A 49 -10.94 11.39 1.85
N GLY A 50 -10.17 11.42 0.76
CA GLY A 50 -8.72 11.50 0.81
C GLY A 50 -8.02 10.19 1.13
N HIS A 51 -8.78 9.11 1.37
CA HIS A 51 -8.21 7.80 1.69
C HIS A 51 -7.68 7.08 0.45
N ALA A 52 -6.57 6.34 0.62
CA ALA A 52 -6.10 5.38 -0.35
C ALA A 52 -6.52 3.97 0.08
N GLU A 53 -6.75 3.10 -0.89
CA GLU A 53 -6.85 1.67 -0.63
C GLU A 53 -5.44 1.16 -0.30
N VAL A 54 -5.30 0.43 0.80
CA VAL A 54 -3.99 -0.01 1.28
C VAL A 54 -4.01 -1.49 1.65
N VAL A 55 -2.82 -2.09 1.60
CA VAL A 55 -2.57 -3.39 2.21
C VAL A 55 -1.69 -3.17 3.43
N ARG A 56 -2.08 -3.74 4.56
CA ARG A 56 -1.30 -3.69 5.78
C ARG A 56 -0.71 -5.06 6.03
N LEU A 57 0.61 -5.11 6.14
CA LEU A 57 1.36 -6.36 6.27
C LEU A 57 1.93 -6.48 7.67
N THR A 58 1.79 -7.67 8.27
CA THR A 58 2.55 -8.07 9.46
C THR A 58 3.65 -8.99 8.97
N PHE A 59 4.90 -8.69 9.29
CA PHE A 59 6.05 -9.43 8.78
C PHE A 59 7.08 -9.72 9.85
N ASP A 60 7.84 -10.80 9.64
CA ASP A 60 8.94 -11.20 10.50
C ASP A 60 10.24 -10.64 9.91
N GLU A 61 10.84 -9.68 10.60
CA GLU A 61 12.07 -9.03 10.15
C GLU A 61 13.25 -9.98 9.98
N LYS A 62 13.20 -11.14 10.63
CA LYS A 62 14.25 -12.15 10.48
C LYS A 62 14.16 -12.88 9.14
N LEU A 63 12.99 -12.87 8.52
CA LEU A 63 12.73 -13.57 7.27
C LEU A 63 12.64 -12.64 6.06
N ILE A 64 12.11 -11.44 6.26
CA ILE A 64 11.98 -10.44 5.19
C ILE A 64 12.16 -9.04 5.78
N SER A 65 12.99 -8.22 5.13
CA SER A 65 13.19 -6.84 5.56
C SER A 65 12.13 -5.91 4.98
N PHE A 66 11.95 -4.75 5.62
CA PHE A 66 11.08 -3.71 5.07
C PHE A 66 11.57 -3.25 3.70
N LYS A 67 12.89 -3.14 3.52
CA LYS A 67 13.48 -2.77 2.21
C LYS A 67 13.10 -3.78 1.12
N LYS A 68 13.10 -5.07 1.45
CA LYS A 68 12.69 -6.11 0.48
C LYS A 68 11.20 -6.00 0.16
N ILE A 69 10.38 -5.71 1.15
CA ILE A 69 8.95 -5.46 0.93
C ILE A 69 8.75 -4.27 -0.01
N LEU A 70 9.52 -3.19 0.18
CA LEU A 70 9.46 -2.02 -0.69
C LEU A 70 9.92 -2.33 -2.11
N ASP A 71 10.96 -3.17 -2.26
CA ASP A 71 11.40 -3.61 -3.58
C ASP A 71 10.25 -4.32 -4.33
N LEU A 72 9.55 -5.23 -3.63
CA LEU A 72 8.39 -5.91 -4.18
C LEU A 72 7.25 -4.94 -4.49
N PHE A 73 7.00 -3.98 -3.60
CA PHE A 73 6.00 -2.94 -3.78
C PHE A 73 6.21 -2.19 -5.10
N PHE A 74 7.42 -1.70 -5.35
CA PHE A 74 7.71 -0.95 -6.57
C PHE A 74 7.63 -1.82 -7.83
N LYS A 75 7.82 -3.13 -7.70
CA LYS A 75 7.73 -4.06 -8.84
C LYS A 75 6.32 -4.57 -9.11
N MET A 76 5.41 -4.45 -8.14
CA MET A 76 4.04 -4.97 -8.25
C MET A 76 3.08 -4.02 -8.99
N HIS A 77 3.43 -2.76 -9.14
CA HIS A 77 2.56 -1.76 -9.77
C HIS A 77 3.39 -0.76 -10.55
N ASP A 78 2.74 0.13 -11.27
CA ASP A 78 3.41 1.20 -11.99
C ASP A 78 3.47 2.46 -11.11
N PRO A 79 4.61 2.75 -10.45
CA PRO A 79 4.69 3.89 -9.54
C PRO A 79 4.82 5.24 -10.25
N THR A 80 4.82 5.25 -11.60
CA THR A 80 4.87 6.48 -12.37
C THR A 80 3.50 7.08 -12.65
N GLN A 81 2.42 6.35 -12.34
CA GLN A 81 1.06 6.85 -12.50
C GLN A 81 0.67 7.69 -11.28
N LYS A 82 0.11 8.87 -11.54
CA LYS A 82 -0.32 9.77 -10.48
C LYS A 82 -1.81 9.58 -10.22
N ASP A 83 -2.17 9.33 -8.95
CA ASP A 83 -3.55 9.20 -8.50
C ASP A 83 -4.36 8.19 -9.32
N MET A 84 -3.72 7.12 -9.74
CA MET A 84 -4.35 6.04 -10.49
C MET A 84 -3.43 4.82 -10.58
N GLN A 85 -4.04 3.69 -10.87
CA GLN A 85 -3.37 2.49 -11.42
C GLN A 85 -4.30 1.98 -12.51
N TYR A 86 -4.02 2.36 -13.75
CA TYR A 86 -4.92 2.07 -14.87
C TYR A 86 -5.29 0.58 -14.90
N PRO A 87 -6.56 0.23 -15.05
CA PRO A 87 -7.69 1.09 -15.44
C PRO A 87 -8.39 1.82 -14.29
N ASP A 88 -7.92 1.67 -13.05
CA ASP A 88 -8.53 2.31 -11.88
C ASP A 88 -8.02 3.75 -11.73
N VAL A 89 -8.91 4.73 -11.82
CA VAL A 89 -8.58 6.15 -11.78
C VAL A 89 -9.17 6.79 -10.53
N GLY A 90 -8.37 7.59 -9.83
CA GLY A 90 -8.79 8.31 -8.62
C GLY A 90 -7.71 8.29 -7.56
N THR A 91 -7.75 9.27 -6.65
CA THR A 91 -6.77 9.40 -5.57
C THR A 91 -6.75 8.18 -4.65
N GLN A 92 -7.86 7.45 -4.54
CA GLN A 92 -7.94 6.22 -3.75
C GLN A 92 -7.04 5.11 -4.30
N TYR A 93 -6.61 5.21 -5.54
CA TYR A 93 -5.74 4.22 -6.19
C TYR A 93 -4.29 4.71 -6.35
N ARG A 94 -3.92 5.77 -5.64
CA ARG A 94 -2.57 6.34 -5.72
C ARG A 94 -1.51 5.42 -5.11
N SER A 95 -0.27 5.61 -5.53
CA SER A 95 0.89 4.93 -4.97
C SER A 95 1.39 5.71 -3.75
N GLU A 96 1.45 5.06 -2.60
CA GLU A 96 1.90 5.72 -1.37
C GLU A 96 2.47 4.72 -0.36
N ILE A 97 3.52 5.15 0.35
CA ILE A 97 4.10 4.41 1.47
C ILE A 97 3.73 5.17 2.74
N PHE A 98 2.99 4.52 3.64
CA PHE A 98 2.59 5.11 4.92
C PHE A 98 3.50 4.58 6.02
N TYR A 99 4.47 5.39 6.47
CA TYR A 99 5.43 4.96 7.49
C TYR A 99 4.85 5.10 8.89
N GLU A 100 5.31 4.24 9.81
CA GLU A 100 4.87 4.26 11.20
C GLU A 100 5.97 4.74 12.15
N ASP A 101 7.23 4.78 11.69
CA ASP A 101 8.36 5.27 12.47
C ASP A 101 9.43 5.89 11.55
N ASP A 102 10.45 6.49 12.16
CA ASP A 102 11.49 7.18 11.41
C ASP A 102 12.40 6.24 10.61
N ILE A 103 12.55 4.99 11.06
CA ILE A 103 13.33 3.99 10.33
C ILE A 103 12.61 3.65 9.03
N GLN A 104 11.31 3.39 9.09
CA GLN A 104 10.51 3.14 7.89
C GLN A 104 10.55 4.34 6.94
N LYS A 105 10.46 5.56 7.48
CA LYS A 105 10.53 6.77 6.67
C LYS A 105 11.85 6.86 5.91
N ALA A 106 12.96 6.62 6.59
CA ALA A 106 14.29 6.69 5.98
C ALA A 106 14.47 5.61 4.91
N GLU A 107 14.06 4.38 5.20
CA GLU A 107 14.15 3.27 4.26
C GLU A 107 13.24 3.47 3.04
N ALA A 108 12.05 4.02 3.25
CA ALA A 108 11.14 4.35 2.16
C ALA A 108 11.76 5.36 1.19
N LYS A 109 12.37 6.41 1.73
CA LYS A 109 13.05 7.42 0.92
C LYS A 109 14.22 6.84 0.13
N GLU A 110 15.01 5.98 0.78
CA GLU A 110 16.16 5.34 0.14
C GLU A 110 15.75 4.48 -1.05
N ILE A 111 14.78 3.60 -0.86
CA ILE A 111 14.33 2.70 -1.92
C ILE A 111 13.60 3.46 -3.02
N LEU A 112 12.77 4.44 -2.65
CA LEU A 112 12.09 5.27 -3.65
C LEU A 112 13.11 5.96 -4.56
N GLU A 113 14.19 6.48 -4.00
CA GLU A 113 15.23 7.16 -4.78
C GLU A 113 15.89 6.23 -5.79
N ILE A 114 16.15 4.98 -5.41
CA ILE A 114 16.72 3.98 -6.31
C ILE A 114 15.80 3.75 -7.51
N PHE A 115 14.52 3.51 -7.27
CA PHE A 115 13.56 3.29 -8.35
C PHE A 115 13.29 4.55 -9.16
N ASN A 116 13.32 5.73 -8.52
CA ASN A 116 13.13 6.99 -9.23
C ASN A 116 14.23 7.23 -10.25
N LYS A 117 15.47 6.86 -9.92
CA LYS A 117 16.59 6.94 -10.87
C LYS A 117 16.38 5.97 -12.03
N GLU A 118 15.98 4.74 -11.74
CA GLU A 118 15.72 3.73 -12.77
C GLU A 118 14.58 4.16 -13.72
N LEU A 119 13.60 4.89 -13.19
CA LEU A 119 12.41 5.31 -13.94
C LEU A 119 12.51 6.77 -14.41
N ASN A 120 13.72 7.29 -14.52
CA ASN A 120 14.01 8.62 -15.11
C ASN A 120 13.33 9.77 -14.38
N GLY A 121 13.22 9.70 -13.06
CA GLY A 121 12.63 10.76 -12.24
C GLY A 121 11.10 10.79 -12.28
N LYS A 122 10.43 9.76 -12.78
CA LYS A 122 8.99 9.76 -13.01
C LYS A 122 8.15 9.14 -11.90
N VAL A 123 8.77 8.69 -10.79
CA VAL A 123 8.04 8.06 -9.69
C VAL A 123 7.10 9.07 -9.01
N GLN A 124 5.83 8.69 -8.87
CA GLN A 124 4.79 9.52 -8.26
C GLN A 124 4.40 9.05 -6.85
N THR A 125 5.11 8.06 -6.32
CA THR A 125 4.83 7.51 -4.99
C THR A 125 5.03 8.58 -3.91
N ASN A 126 4.02 8.79 -3.07
CA ASN A 126 4.12 9.66 -1.91
C ASN A 126 4.62 8.86 -0.70
N ILE A 127 5.29 9.55 0.22
CA ILE A 127 5.72 8.98 1.51
C ILE A 127 5.14 9.87 2.59
N SER A 128 4.29 9.32 3.45
CA SER A 128 3.68 10.09 4.54
C SER A 128 3.49 9.21 5.78
N ARG A 129 3.28 9.86 6.93
CA ARG A 129 3.00 9.14 8.18
C ARG A 129 1.63 8.49 8.10
N LEU A 130 1.52 7.26 8.58
CA LEU A 130 0.23 6.57 8.66
C LEU A 130 -0.73 7.36 9.54
N LYS A 131 -1.92 7.64 9.00
CA LYS A 131 -3.00 8.29 9.76
C LYS A 131 -4.34 7.75 9.28
N ASN A 132 -5.31 7.76 10.21
CA ASN A 132 -6.71 7.41 9.91
C ASN A 132 -6.87 6.08 9.16
N TYR A 133 -6.13 5.07 9.63
CA TYR A 133 -6.27 3.74 9.08
C TYR A 133 -7.62 3.14 9.53
N CYS A 134 -8.35 2.58 8.57
CA CYS A 134 -9.61 1.91 8.79
C CYS A 134 -9.59 0.57 8.07
N LYS A 135 -9.78 -0.54 8.81
CA LYS A 135 -9.86 -1.86 8.20
C LYS A 135 -11.03 -1.90 7.23
N ALA A 136 -10.81 -2.42 6.04
CA ALA A 136 -11.88 -2.58 5.05
C ALA A 136 -12.86 -3.68 5.48
N GLU A 137 -14.04 -3.62 4.88
CA GLU A 137 -15.13 -4.58 5.14
C GLU A 137 -14.64 -6.01 4.94
N GLU A 138 -15.22 -6.95 5.69
CA GLU A 138 -14.77 -8.35 5.69
C GLU A 138 -14.81 -8.98 4.31
N TYR A 139 -15.76 -8.61 3.46
CA TYR A 139 -15.85 -9.18 2.10
C TYR A 139 -14.69 -8.79 1.20
N HIS A 140 -13.93 -7.73 1.55
CA HIS A 140 -12.71 -7.35 0.83
C HIS A 140 -11.47 -8.10 1.30
N GLN A 141 -11.51 -8.64 2.52
CA GLN A 141 -10.35 -9.36 3.06
C GLN A 141 -10.14 -10.65 2.28
N LYS A 142 -8.92 -10.84 1.74
CA LYS A 142 -8.55 -12.01 0.94
C LYS A 142 -9.55 -12.29 -0.20
N TYR A 143 -9.94 -11.19 -0.86
CA TYR A 143 -10.98 -11.21 -1.89
C TYR A 143 -10.70 -12.21 -3.01
N ILE A 144 -9.49 -12.21 -3.56
CA ILE A 144 -9.15 -13.12 -4.67
C ILE A 144 -9.22 -14.59 -4.23
N GLU A 145 -8.70 -14.89 -3.03
CA GLU A 145 -8.76 -16.25 -2.48
C GLU A 145 -10.19 -16.75 -2.31
N LYS A 146 -11.07 -15.90 -1.75
CA LYS A 146 -12.47 -16.25 -1.50
C LYS A 146 -13.30 -16.39 -2.78
N ASN A 147 -12.89 -15.73 -3.86
CA ASN A 147 -13.66 -15.65 -5.10
C ASN A 147 -13.05 -16.42 -6.26
N ARG A 148 -12.21 -17.38 -5.98
CA ARG A 148 -11.67 -18.29 -6.99
C ARG A 148 -12.72 -19.26 -7.46
#